data_a7889df40cf9efa617f86c3a76a12aa7
#
_entry.id   a7889df40cf9efa617f86c3a76a12aa7
#
_cell.length_a   1.000
_cell.length_b   1.000
_cell.length_c   1.000
_cell.angle_alpha   90.00
_cell.angle_beta   90.00
_cell.angle_gamma   90.00
#
_symmetry.space_group_name_H-M   'P 1'
#
loop_
_entity.id
_entity.type
_entity.pdbx_description
1 polymer ?
#
loop_
_entity_poly.entity_id
_entity_poly.type
_entity_poly.pdbx_seq_one_letter_code
_entity_poly.pdbx_strand_id
1 'polypeptide(L)'
;MNFSKNFENDQLSLIQAKRDDFDNLYSIASDEEIWEQHPENDRWKKNKFSIFFDNGISNEFGMLIIYLKPKNEIIGSTRFYSFDPKDNAIRIGYTFIIKKYWGTKLNLLTKDLMINYTFKFSDKIYFDIGSQNYRSRKAIEKLELVCLKMMKMVKLYINLLRKIM
;
A
#
# COMPACT_ATOMS: atom_id res chain seq x y z
N MET A 1 -15.59 13.17 -1.31
CA MET A 1 -14.34 12.41 -1.55
C MET A 1 -14.55 11.01 -1.01
N ASN A 2 -14.37 9.97 -1.82
CA ASN A 2 -14.62 8.58 -1.37
C ASN A 2 -13.40 7.71 -1.69
N PHE A 3 -12.54 7.49 -0.70
CA PHE A 3 -11.40 6.57 -0.80
C PHE A 3 -11.77 5.12 -0.47
N SER A 4 -12.98 4.88 0.06
CA SER A 4 -13.50 3.54 0.39
C SER A 4 -14.18 2.93 -0.84
N LYS A 5 -13.41 2.66 -1.90
CA LYS A 5 -13.91 2.08 -3.16
C LYS A 5 -12.91 1.11 -3.77
N ASN A 6 -13.37 0.33 -4.72
CA ASN A 6 -12.53 -0.55 -5.52
C ASN A 6 -11.88 0.21 -6.68
N PHE A 7 -10.72 -0.27 -7.10
CA PHE A 7 -9.96 0.26 -8.24
C PHE A 7 -9.52 -0.89 -9.13
N GLU A 8 -9.35 -0.64 -10.42
CA GLU A 8 -8.83 -1.65 -11.33
C GLU A 8 -8.15 -1.05 -12.57
N ASN A 9 -7.29 -1.84 -13.18
CA ASN A 9 -6.75 -1.68 -14.53
C ASN A 9 -6.73 -3.05 -15.23
N ASP A 10 -6.06 -3.15 -16.37
CA ASP A 10 -6.02 -4.41 -17.15
C ASP A 10 -5.35 -5.57 -16.39
N GLN A 11 -4.46 -5.28 -15.43
CA GLN A 11 -3.66 -6.29 -14.73
C GLN A 11 -4.08 -6.52 -13.29
N LEU A 12 -4.60 -5.50 -12.60
CA LEU A 12 -4.87 -5.53 -11.16
C LEU A 12 -6.29 -5.10 -10.82
N SER A 13 -6.83 -5.70 -9.76
CA SER A 13 -7.98 -5.15 -9.03
C SER A 13 -7.58 -4.91 -7.58
N LEU A 14 -7.96 -3.76 -7.04
CA LEU A 14 -7.84 -3.40 -5.63
C LEU A 14 -9.26 -3.42 -5.05
N ILE A 15 -9.55 -4.40 -4.22
CA ILE A 15 -10.90 -4.66 -3.70
C ILE A 15 -10.92 -4.42 -2.19
N GLN A 16 -11.96 -3.74 -1.71
CA GLN A 16 -12.17 -3.52 -0.27
C GLN A 16 -12.24 -4.85 0.47
N ALA A 17 -11.34 -5.01 1.45
CA ALA A 17 -11.27 -6.19 2.29
C ALA A 17 -12.51 -6.30 3.20
N LYS A 18 -12.97 -7.53 3.40
CA LYS A 18 -14.01 -7.91 4.34
C LYS A 18 -13.43 -8.79 5.44
N ARG A 19 -14.16 -8.97 6.53
CA ARG A 19 -13.74 -9.81 7.65
C ARG A 19 -13.36 -11.23 7.21
N ASP A 20 -14.13 -11.80 6.28
CA ASP A 20 -13.95 -13.17 5.76
C ASP A 20 -12.69 -13.35 4.90
N ASP A 21 -12.03 -12.25 4.52
CA ASP A 21 -10.80 -12.31 3.73
C ASP A 21 -9.54 -12.58 4.57
N PHE A 22 -9.68 -12.61 5.91
CA PHE A 22 -8.56 -12.72 6.84
C PHE A 22 -7.66 -13.93 6.54
N ASP A 23 -8.23 -15.14 6.49
CA ASP A 23 -7.44 -16.36 6.33
C ASP A 23 -6.74 -16.42 4.97
N ASN A 24 -7.41 -16.01 3.91
CA ASN A 24 -6.82 -15.92 2.57
C ASN A 24 -5.65 -14.93 2.52
N LEU A 25 -5.82 -13.76 3.13
CA LEU A 25 -4.78 -12.75 3.14
C LEU A 25 -3.62 -13.14 4.07
N TYR A 26 -3.93 -13.75 5.24
CA TYR A 26 -2.91 -14.23 6.17
C TYR A 26 -2.07 -15.35 5.54
N SER A 27 -2.67 -16.27 4.78
CA SER A 27 -1.95 -17.36 4.13
C SER A 27 -0.77 -16.89 3.28
N ILE A 28 -0.89 -15.71 2.63
CA ILE A 28 0.17 -15.12 1.83
C ILE A 28 1.04 -14.14 2.61
N ALA A 29 0.57 -13.62 3.74
CA ALA A 29 1.28 -12.65 4.59
C ALA A 29 2.14 -13.31 5.67
N SER A 30 2.00 -14.63 5.87
CA SER A 30 2.72 -15.40 6.90
C SER A 30 4.20 -15.68 6.56
N ASP A 31 4.66 -15.27 5.40
CA ASP A 31 6.07 -15.31 5.01
C ASP A 31 6.85 -14.21 5.73
N GLU A 32 7.78 -14.60 6.63
CA GLU A 32 8.60 -13.69 7.43
C GLU A 32 9.41 -12.71 6.57
N GLU A 33 9.90 -13.13 5.43
CA GLU A 33 10.73 -12.31 4.55
C GLU A 33 9.99 -11.05 4.04
N ILE A 34 8.66 -11.10 3.96
CA ILE A 34 7.85 -9.94 3.55
C ILE A 34 8.06 -8.77 4.52
N TRP A 35 8.23 -9.08 5.82
CA TRP A 35 8.26 -8.10 6.90
C TRP A 35 9.65 -7.75 7.40
N GLU A 36 10.68 -8.47 6.97
CA GLU A 36 12.06 -8.36 7.46
C GLU A 36 12.58 -6.92 7.57
N GLN A 37 12.30 -6.08 6.57
CA GLN A 37 12.73 -4.67 6.55
C GLN A 37 11.69 -3.70 7.11
N HIS A 38 10.54 -4.22 7.58
CA HIS A 38 9.49 -3.39 8.14
C HIS A 38 9.79 -3.06 9.62
N PRO A 39 9.45 -1.85 10.13
CA PRO A 39 9.60 -1.54 11.56
C PRO A 39 8.91 -2.56 12.48
N GLU A 40 7.74 -3.07 12.08
CA GLU A 40 7.03 -4.15 12.74
C GLU A 40 7.30 -5.47 11.98
N ASN A 41 8.49 -6.01 12.17
CA ASN A 41 8.99 -7.17 11.41
C ASN A 41 8.42 -8.53 11.86
N ASP A 42 7.58 -8.55 12.87
CA ASP A 42 6.91 -9.74 13.39
C ASP A 42 5.47 -9.93 12.90
N ARG A 43 5.03 -9.15 11.91
CA ARG A 43 3.68 -9.24 11.33
C ARG A 43 3.35 -10.56 10.64
N TRP A 44 4.33 -11.38 10.30
CA TRP A 44 4.11 -12.73 9.82
C TRP A 44 3.45 -13.65 10.86
N LYS A 45 3.54 -13.31 12.17
CA LYS A 45 2.87 -14.03 13.26
C LYS A 45 1.37 -13.73 13.24
N LYS A 46 0.53 -14.77 13.35
CA LYS A 46 -0.93 -14.66 13.20
C LYS A 46 -1.55 -13.60 14.10
N ASN A 47 -1.14 -13.53 15.37
CA ASN A 47 -1.63 -12.55 16.32
C ASN A 47 -1.27 -11.10 15.93
N LYS A 48 -0.08 -10.88 15.38
CA LYS A 48 0.37 -9.55 14.90
C LYS A 48 -0.31 -9.17 13.60
N PHE A 49 -0.47 -10.15 12.70
CA PHE A 49 -1.23 -9.93 11.47
C PHE A 49 -2.71 -9.64 11.74
N SER A 50 -3.32 -10.29 12.75
CA SER A 50 -4.70 -9.99 13.15
C SER A 50 -4.86 -8.51 13.53
N ILE A 51 -3.94 -7.96 14.33
CA ILE A 51 -3.96 -6.52 14.67
C ILE A 51 -3.81 -5.64 13.43
N PHE A 52 -2.90 -6.00 12.53
CA PHE A 52 -2.69 -5.29 11.26
C PHE A 52 -3.95 -5.29 10.39
N PHE A 53 -4.61 -6.46 10.28
CA PHE A 53 -5.83 -6.64 9.49
C PHE A 53 -7.02 -5.91 10.11
N ASP A 54 -7.24 -6.06 11.43
CA ASP A 54 -8.34 -5.41 12.15
C ASP A 54 -8.22 -3.88 12.07
N ASN A 55 -7.02 -3.33 12.25
CA ASN A 55 -6.74 -1.92 12.03
C ASN A 55 -6.94 -1.50 10.57
N GLY A 56 -6.75 -2.42 9.63
CA GLY A 56 -6.95 -2.19 8.21
C GLY A 56 -8.40 -2.04 7.82
N ILE A 57 -9.24 -2.99 8.22
CA ILE A 57 -10.68 -2.95 7.90
C ILE A 57 -11.46 -1.91 8.72
N SER A 58 -11.01 -1.58 9.93
CA SER A 58 -11.60 -0.50 10.74
C SER A 58 -11.05 0.90 10.44
N ASN A 59 -10.05 1.00 9.55
CA ASN A 59 -9.55 2.28 9.08
C ASN A 59 -10.63 3.07 8.33
N GLU A 60 -10.61 4.39 8.43
CA GLU A 60 -11.58 5.31 7.80
C GLU A 60 -11.85 5.00 6.32
N PHE A 61 -10.84 4.57 5.58
CA PHE A 61 -10.94 4.26 4.14
C PHE A 61 -10.90 2.77 3.84
N GLY A 62 -10.92 1.92 4.87
CA GLY A 62 -10.78 0.47 4.73
C GLY A 62 -9.38 0.02 4.32
N MET A 63 -9.30 -1.22 3.94
CA MET A 63 -8.11 -1.90 3.45
C MET A 63 -8.39 -2.48 2.06
N LEU A 64 -7.44 -2.39 1.16
CA LEU A 64 -7.56 -2.90 -0.20
C LEU A 64 -6.73 -4.18 -0.36
N ILE A 65 -7.34 -5.25 -0.79
CA ILE A 65 -6.65 -6.47 -1.23
C ILE A 65 -6.27 -6.30 -2.69
N ILE A 66 -5.05 -6.67 -3.04
CA ILE A 66 -4.50 -6.58 -4.38
C ILE A 66 -4.66 -7.94 -5.07
N TYR A 67 -5.45 -7.98 -6.13
CA TYR A 67 -5.65 -9.17 -6.97
C TYR A 67 -4.94 -9.01 -8.31
N LEU A 68 -4.24 -10.06 -8.72
CA LEU A 68 -3.69 -10.17 -10.09
C LEU A 68 -4.78 -10.77 -11.00
N LYS A 69 -5.31 -9.96 -11.93
CA LYS A 69 -6.53 -10.24 -12.70
C LYS A 69 -6.56 -11.57 -13.44
N PRO A 70 -5.58 -11.95 -14.27
CA PRO A 70 -5.76 -13.14 -15.10
C PRO A 70 -6.05 -14.41 -14.30
N LYS A 71 -5.55 -14.48 -13.06
CA LYS A 71 -5.70 -15.64 -12.16
C LYS A 71 -6.61 -15.39 -10.97
N ASN A 72 -7.06 -14.15 -10.80
CA ASN A 72 -7.73 -13.69 -9.57
C ASN A 72 -6.93 -14.05 -8.29
N GLU A 73 -5.59 -13.97 -8.40
CA GLU A 73 -4.64 -14.36 -7.34
C GLU A 73 -4.46 -13.19 -6.37
N ILE A 74 -4.65 -13.42 -5.09
CA ILE A 74 -4.31 -12.44 -4.05
C ILE A 74 -2.78 -12.33 -3.98
N ILE A 75 -2.25 -11.12 -4.16
CA ILE A 75 -0.81 -10.88 -4.16
C ILE A 75 -0.33 -9.94 -3.05
N GLY A 76 -1.25 -9.35 -2.29
CA GLY A 76 -0.91 -8.44 -1.21
C GLY A 76 -2.05 -7.55 -0.78
N SER A 77 -1.71 -6.49 -0.05
CA SER A 77 -2.67 -5.46 0.36
C SER A 77 -2.03 -4.07 0.41
N THR A 78 -2.89 -3.06 0.47
CA THR A 78 -2.52 -1.64 0.60
C THR A 78 -3.68 -0.87 1.21
N ARG A 79 -3.49 0.40 1.60
CA ARG A 79 -4.60 1.27 2.02
C ARG A 79 -4.29 2.75 1.91
N PHE A 80 -5.34 3.54 1.84
CA PHE A 80 -5.31 4.96 2.17
C PHE A 80 -5.49 5.12 3.68
N TYR A 81 -4.93 6.17 4.27
CA TYR A 81 -5.10 6.49 5.68
C TYR A 81 -4.75 7.94 5.99
N SER A 82 -5.25 8.44 7.12
CA SER A 82 -4.92 9.76 7.67
C SER A 82 -5.04 10.89 6.66
N PHE A 83 -6.25 11.16 6.18
CA PHE A 83 -6.50 12.36 5.39
C PHE A 83 -6.37 13.61 6.27
N ASP A 84 -5.55 14.57 5.83
CA ASP A 84 -5.41 15.87 6.46
C ASP A 84 -6.11 16.94 5.62
N PRO A 85 -7.28 17.45 6.05
CA PRO A 85 -8.01 18.46 5.30
C PRO A 85 -7.32 19.83 5.27
N LYS A 86 -6.45 20.15 6.25
CA LYS A 86 -5.73 21.41 6.30
C LYS A 86 -4.59 21.46 5.28
N ASP A 87 -3.92 20.33 5.09
CA ASP A 87 -2.83 20.19 4.11
C ASP A 87 -3.31 19.68 2.76
N ASN A 88 -4.61 19.35 2.64
CA ASN A 88 -5.23 18.67 1.50
C ASN A 88 -4.41 17.45 1.05
N ALA A 89 -4.04 16.63 2.01
CA ALA A 89 -3.11 15.53 1.83
C ALA A 89 -3.67 14.20 2.34
N ILE A 90 -3.30 13.11 1.68
CA ILE A 90 -3.61 11.74 2.13
C ILE A 90 -2.34 10.90 2.18
N ARG A 91 -2.37 9.85 2.98
CA ARG A 91 -1.30 8.86 3.04
C ARG A 91 -1.69 7.59 2.31
N ILE A 92 -0.71 7.02 1.61
CA ILE A 92 -0.80 5.68 0.99
C ILE A 92 0.29 4.81 1.62
N GLY A 93 -0.10 3.67 2.17
CA GLY A 93 0.88 2.81 2.84
C GLY A 93 0.33 1.45 3.24
N TYR A 94 0.99 0.87 4.26
CA TYR A 94 0.70 -0.49 4.73
C TYR A 94 0.66 -1.52 3.60
N THR A 95 1.51 -1.29 2.58
CA THR A 95 1.55 -2.11 1.38
C THR A 95 2.53 -3.25 1.57
N PHE A 96 2.06 -4.46 1.33
CA PHE A 96 2.94 -5.59 1.07
C PHE A 96 2.51 -6.30 -0.21
N ILE A 97 3.47 -6.92 -0.88
CA ILE A 97 3.28 -7.80 -2.03
C ILE A 97 4.12 -9.04 -1.78
N ILE A 98 3.57 -10.21 -2.09
CA ILE A 98 4.27 -11.49 -1.92
C ILE A 98 5.59 -11.52 -2.70
N LYS A 99 6.57 -12.23 -2.15
CA LYS A 99 7.95 -12.29 -2.65
C LYS A 99 8.04 -12.68 -4.14
N LYS A 100 7.18 -13.58 -4.59
CA LYS A 100 7.09 -14.03 -6.00
C LYS A 100 7.02 -12.88 -7.01
N TYR A 101 6.45 -11.73 -6.61
CA TYR A 101 6.25 -10.56 -7.48
C TYR A 101 7.16 -9.37 -7.16
N TRP A 102 8.18 -9.55 -6.32
CA TRP A 102 9.16 -8.50 -6.10
C TRP A 102 9.98 -8.23 -7.35
N GLY A 103 10.37 -6.99 -7.53
CA GLY A 103 11.10 -6.57 -8.73
C GLY A 103 10.24 -6.40 -9.98
N THR A 104 8.95 -6.79 -9.93
CA THR A 104 8.01 -6.57 -11.04
C THR A 104 7.39 -5.16 -10.99
N LYS A 105 6.60 -4.83 -12.03
CA LYS A 105 5.87 -3.56 -12.11
C LYS A 105 4.59 -3.52 -11.25
N LEU A 106 4.19 -4.61 -10.59
CA LEU A 106 2.88 -4.71 -9.93
C LEU A 106 2.71 -3.71 -8.79
N ASN A 107 3.77 -3.46 -7.99
CA ASN A 107 3.70 -2.42 -6.96
C ASN A 107 3.54 -1.01 -7.57
N LEU A 108 4.24 -0.74 -8.67
CA LEU A 108 4.10 0.53 -9.39
C LEU A 108 2.68 0.72 -9.91
N LEU A 109 2.10 -0.30 -10.56
CA LEU A 109 0.73 -0.27 -11.07
C LEU A 109 -0.32 -0.12 -9.95
N THR A 110 -0.09 -0.77 -8.80
CA THR A 110 -0.93 -0.58 -7.60
C THR A 110 -0.93 0.88 -7.16
N LYS A 111 0.26 1.47 -7.04
CA LYS A 111 0.41 2.87 -6.62
C LYS A 111 -0.15 3.84 -7.66
N ASP A 112 0.05 3.57 -8.95
CA ASP A 112 -0.49 4.41 -10.03
C ASP A 112 -2.01 4.52 -9.99
N LEU A 113 -2.73 3.41 -9.76
CA LEU A 113 -4.18 3.44 -9.57
C LEU A 113 -4.61 4.35 -8.41
N MET A 114 -3.93 4.23 -7.27
CA MET A 114 -4.24 5.01 -6.07
C MET A 114 -3.89 6.50 -6.24
N ILE A 115 -2.75 6.79 -6.82
CA ILE A 115 -2.23 8.16 -7.05
C ILE A 115 -3.11 8.90 -8.05
N ASN A 116 -3.42 8.29 -9.19
CA ASN A 116 -4.28 8.90 -10.21
C ASN A 116 -5.68 9.21 -9.68
N TYR A 117 -6.18 8.38 -8.77
CA TYR A 117 -7.44 8.69 -8.09
C TYR A 117 -7.30 9.83 -7.09
N THR A 118 -6.24 9.81 -6.28
CA THR A 118 -5.99 10.81 -5.24
C THR A 118 -5.93 12.21 -5.82
N PHE A 119 -5.20 12.42 -6.91
CA PHE A 119 -5.04 13.75 -7.52
C PHE A 119 -6.29 14.35 -8.16
N LYS A 120 -7.42 13.64 -8.10
CA LYS A 120 -8.72 14.25 -8.42
C LYS A 120 -9.28 15.08 -7.25
N PHE A 121 -8.76 14.90 -6.04
CA PHE A 121 -9.33 15.46 -4.82
C PHE A 121 -8.30 16.03 -3.83
N SER A 122 -7.04 15.66 -3.96
CA SER A 122 -5.99 15.99 -3.02
C SER A 122 -4.75 16.46 -3.77
N ASP A 123 -4.03 17.42 -3.21
CA ASP A 123 -2.86 18.01 -3.87
C ASP A 123 -1.56 17.31 -3.50
N LYS A 124 -1.59 16.50 -2.43
CA LYS A 124 -0.40 15.89 -1.85
C LYS A 124 -0.65 14.45 -1.43
N ILE A 125 0.38 13.63 -1.59
CA ILE A 125 0.40 12.26 -1.10
C ILE A 125 1.65 12.07 -0.24
N TYR A 126 1.46 11.52 0.95
CA TYR A 126 2.55 11.13 1.84
C TYR A 126 2.75 9.62 1.85
N PHE A 127 4.01 9.20 1.90
CA PHE A 127 4.44 7.84 2.11
C PHE A 127 5.31 7.78 3.37
N ASP A 128 4.79 7.18 4.44
CA ASP A 128 5.53 6.97 5.67
C ASP A 128 6.32 5.66 5.56
N ILE A 129 7.65 5.75 5.54
CA ILE A 129 8.51 4.60 5.27
C ILE A 129 9.57 4.50 6.37
N GLY A 130 9.74 3.30 6.94
CA GLY A 130 10.82 3.02 7.87
C GLY A 130 12.18 3.31 7.22
N SER A 131 13.08 3.99 7.94
CA SER A 131 14.39 4.40 7.40
C SER A 131 15.23 3.22 6.91
N GLN A 132 15.05 2.04 7.51
CA GLN A 132 15.72 0.79 7.15
C GLN A 132 14.96 -0.05 6.11
N ASN A 133 13.76 0.37 5.68
CA ASN A 133 12.99 -0.33 4.67
C ASN A 133 13.43 0.09 3.26
N TYR A 134 14.62 -0.36 2.87
CA TYR A 134 15.23 -0.02 1.58
C TYR A 134 14.39 -0.46 0.38
N ARG A 135 13.67 -1.58 0.50
CA ARG A 135 12.76 -2.08 -0.55
C ARG A 135 11.65 -1.08 -0.83
N SER A 136 10.96 -0.61 0.20
CA SER A 136 9.90 0.40 0.05
C SER A 136 10.44 1.74 -0.42
N ARG A 137 11.60 2.17 0.07
CA ARG A 137 12.25 3.42 -0.38
C ARG A 137 12.53 3.40 -1.88
N LYS A 138 13.21 2.36 -2.37
CA LYS A 138 13.48 2.18 -3.80
C LYS A 138 12.21 2.11 -4.67
N ALA A 139 11.13 1.53 -4.13
CA ALA A 139 9.87 1.46 -4.86
C ALA A 139 9.24 2.87 -5.05
N ILE A 140 9.30 3.73 -4.05
CA ILE A 140 8.78 5.10 -4.15
C ILE A 140 9.68 6.00 -4.98
N GLU A 141 11.01 5.87 -4.87
CA GLU A 141 11.97 6.58 -5.74
C GLU A 141 11.70 6.29 -7.24
N LYS A 142 11.45 5.04 -7.58
CA LYS A 142 11.06 4.66 -8.96
C LYS A 142 9.72 5.27 -9.39
N LEU A 143 8.77 5.33 -8.48
CA LEU A 143 7.45 5.92 -8.71
C LEU A 143 7.56 7.43 -8.98
N GLU A 144 8.36 8.14 -8.20
CA GLU A 144 8.61 9.56 -8.36
C GLU A 144 9.21 9.87 -9.75
N LEU A 145 10.19 9.09 -10.19
CA LEU A 145 10.77 9.22 -11.53
C LEU A 145 9.74 9.00 -12.65
N VAL A 146 8.80 8.08 -12.48
CA VAL A 146 7.74 7.84 -13.48
C VAL A 146 6.75 9.00 -13.48
N CYS A 147 6.34 9.49 -12.32
CA CYS A 147 5.44 10.65 -12.19
C CYS A 147 6.03 11.91 -12.83
N LEU A 148 7.32 12.19 -12.62
CA LEU A 148 8.04 13.31 -13.24
C LEU A 148 8.07 13.20 -14.77
N LYS A 149 8.31 12.00 -15.32
CA LYS A 149 8.32 11.76 -16.78
C LYS A 149 6.95 11.93 -17.44
N MET A 150 5.88 11.72 -16.71
CA MET A 150 4.51 11.87 -17.23
C MET A 150 4.00 13.32 -17.22
N MET A 151 4.86 14.32 -17.00
CA MET A 151 4.55 15.76 -16.96
C MET A 151 3.43 16.15 -15.97
N LYS A 152 3.16 15.31 -14.98
CA LYS A 152 2.31 15.70 -13.87
C LYS A 152 3.23 16.25 -12.78
N MET A 153 3.05 17.51 -12.42
CA MET A 153 3.70 18.11 -11.22
C MET A 153 3.09 17.46 -9.98
N VAL A 154 3.51 16.24 -9.71
CA VAL A 154 3.04 15.44 -8.59
C VAL A 154 4.03 15.62 -7.45
N LYS A 155 3.62 16.27 -6.39
CA LYS A 155 4.41 16.35 -5.16
C LYS A 155 4.16 15.10 -4.34
N LEU A 156 5.07 14.13 -4.45
CA LEU A 156 5.14 12.99 -3.54
C LEU A 156 6.05 13.37 -2.36
N TYR A 157 5.58 13.12 -1.15
CA TYR A 157 6.34 13.40 0.07
C TYR A 157 6.70 12.09 0.75
N ILE A 158 7.99 11.87 0.96
CA ILE A 158 8.49 10.69 1.66
C ILE A 158 8.84 11.09 3.09
N ASN A 159 8.08 10.57 4.04
CA ASN A 159 8.40 10.70 5.45
C ASN A 159 9.21 9.48 5.90
N LEU A 160 10.48 9.69 6.21
CA LEU A 160 11.31 8.62 6.77
C LEU A 160 11.04 8.50 8.27
N LEU A 161 10.35 7.45 8.67
CA LEU A 161 10.13 7.10 10.06
C LEU A 161 11.43 6.52 10.65
N ARG A 162 12.03 7.24 11.59
CA ARG A 162 13.11 6.68 12.43
C ARG A 162 12.49 5.69 13.41
N LYS A 163 13.14 4.53 13.60
CA LYS A 163 12.78 3.62 14.67
C LYS A 163 12.96 4.40 15.98
N ILE A 164 11.87 4.63 16.70
CA ILE A 164 11.96 5.11 18.09
C ILE A 164 12.52 3.93 18.87
N MET A 165 13.75 4.09 19.37
CA MET A 165 14.38 3.11 20.27
C MET A 165 13.65 3.10 21.60
#